data_e42ac1e699301c25a4cb546a7942e977
#
_entry.id   e42ac1e699301c25a4cb546a7942e977
#
_cell.length_a   1.000
_cell.length_b   1.000
_cell.length_c   1.000
_cell.angle_alpha   90.00
_cell.angle_beta   90.00
_cell.angle_gamma   90.00
#
_symmetry.space_group_name_H-M   'P 1'
#
loop_
_entity.id
_entity.type
_entity.pdbx_description
1 polymer ?
#
loop_
_entity_poly.entity_id
_entity_poly.type
_entity_poly.pdbx_seq_one_letter_code
_entity_poly.pdbx_strand_id
1 'polypeptide(L)'
;MQNLFSGLIKASRRSLYFPFSLGHFANDFVPCSVVVLAPAIALEMGLNPMEVGLLLTLHSLGSALGYFPSGLMADSVRNRGNLLMLTFWWVGLGYLIASWAPGFWSLAFLFALAGCGDAAWHPLATAILVQADPQNRGQALGFHAIGGTLSAVIGPVIVGFLLASMDWRETLHWIILPTLLVGILFLQIRKWVPEQPERKAISKEDFQHLWKSWTKKTGLLIICLISSYHMSLVALMSMIPLYLREFHGLSSAITGFAFGMMVLFGAFMQPLMGRFSDRVGRRRVIVFGIATAAVCAFMIPVLENFGLLMMIIIFLLVGVGLLEGIRSSVLAAAVEYTGSREGTTLGFAFTLMDGLGAFGALLAGWAAGIQFSHAFLLAGILCTFSLILCFSVSLRS
;
A
#
# COMPACT_ATOMS: atom_id res chain seq x y z
N MET A 1 -24.82 1.29 28.78
CA MET A 1 -23.92 1.50 27.63
C MET A 1 -23.65 2.99 27.34
N GLN A 2 -24.62 3.89 27.38
CA GLN A 2 -24.38 5.34 27.18
C GLN A 2 -23.40 5.98 28.19
N ASN A 3 -23.39 5.55 29.46
CA ASN A 3 -22.50 6.12 30.49
C ASN A 3 -21.05 5.62 30.44
N LEU A 4 -20.78 4.45 29.84
CA LEU A 4 -19.41 3.97 29.61
C LEU A 4 -18.72 4.74 28.47
N PHE A 5 -19.50 5.14 27.46
CA PHE A 5 -18.99 5.94 26.35
C PHE A 5 -18.88 7.43 26.67
N SER A 6 -19.73 7.97 27.57
CA SER A 6 -19.66 9.37 27.96
C SER A 6 -18.43 9.71 28.82
N GLY A 7 -17.89 8.77 29.57
CA GLY A 7 -16.61 8.90 30.28
C GLY A 7 -15.39 8.96 29.36
N LEU A 8 -15.47 8.30 28.21
CA LEU A 8 -14.44 8.35 27.16
C LEU A 8 -14.52 9.64 26.33
N ILE A 9 -15.66 10.32 26.31
CA ILE A 9 -15.95 11.52 25.48
C ILE A 9 -15.27 12.80 26.05
N LYS A 10 -14.93 12.85 27.34
CA LYS A 10 -14.05 13.89 27.90
C LYS A 10 -12.56 13.60 27.72
N ALA A 11 -12.26 12.58 26.94
CA ALA A 11 -10.93 12.09 26.69
C ALA A 11 -10.14 13.06 25.80
N SER A 12 -8.91 13.26 26.19
CA SER A 12 -7.83 14.01 25.55
C SER A 12 -7.77 13.81 24.02
N ARG A 13 -7.06 14.66 23.32
CA ARG A 13 -6.72 14.59 21.89
C ARG A 13 -6.23 13.19 21.45
N ARG A 14 -5.71 12.37 22.38
CA ARG A 14 -5.33 10.97 22.20
C ARG A 14 -6.50 9.99 22.04
N SER A 15 -7.74 10.43 22.30
CA SER A 15 -8.94 9.58 22.14
C SER A 15 -9.16 9.13 20.68
N LEU A 16 -8.57 9.82 19.69
CA LEU A 16 -8.67 9.47 18.28
C LEU A 16 -7.67 8.39 17.84
N TYR A 17 -6.61 8.10 18.62
CA TYR A 17 -5.55 7.18 18.19
C TYR A 17 -6.08 5.76 17.93
N PHE A 18 -6.79 5.19 18.89
CA PHE A 18 -7.35 3.85 18.74
C PHE A 18 -8.43 3.76 17.65
N PRO A 19 -9.45 4.65 17.60
CA PRO A 19 -10.42 4.63 16.51
C PRO A 19 -9.81 4.76 15.11
N PHE A 20 -8.77 5.59 14.96
CA PHE A 20 -8.10 5.77 13.67
C PHE A 20 -7.17 4.62 13.31
N SER A 21 -6.54 3.97 14.30
CA SER A 21 -5.79 2.72 14.07
C SER A 21 -6.73 1.59 13.65
N LEU A 22 -7.86 1.42 14.36
CA LEU A 22 -8.89 0.46 13.99
C LEU A 22 -9.50 0.76 12.62
N GLY A 23 -9.72 2.06 12.34
CA GLY A 23 -10.20 2.52 11.03
C GLY A 23 -9.25 2.16 9.91
N HIS A 24 -7.95 2.38 10.10
CA HIS A 24 -6.91 2.03 9.13
C HIS A 24 -6.87 0.51 8.90
N PHE A 25 -6.89 -0.27 9.99
CA PHE A 25 -6.97 -1.73 9.90
C PHE A 25 -8.16 -2.19 9.05
N ALA A 26 -9.35 -1.65 9.33
CA ALA A 26 -10.58 -2.07 8.66
C ALA A 26 -10.66 -1.57 7.20
N ASN A 27 -10.17 -0.36 6.93
CA ASN A 27 -10.16 0.20 5.58
C ASN A 27 -9.28 -0.61 4.63
N ASP A 28 -8.07 -0.96 5.10
CA ASP A 28 -7.06 -1.64 4.28
C ASP A 28 -7.22 -3.16 4.24
N PHE A 29 -8.14 -3.74 5.03
CA PHE A 29 -8.22 -5.20 5.20
C PHE A 29 -8.46 -5.95 3.90
N VAL A 30 -9.36 -5.47 3.06
CA VAL A 30 -9.62 -6.05 1.75
C VAL A 30 -8.52 -5.67 0.74
N PRO A 31 -8.19 -4.37 0.55
CA PRO A 31 -7.13 -3.96 -0.38
C PRO A 31 -5.80 -4.71 -0.21
N CYS A 32 -5.31 -4.85 1.02
CA CYS A 32 -4.08 -5.60 1.31
C CYS A 32 -4.18 -7.10 1.00
N SER A 33 -5.39 -7.63 0.86
CA SER A 33 -5.65 -9.05 0.62
C SER A 33 -5.87 -9.39 -0.85
N VAL A 34 -6.11 -8.40 -1.72
CA VAL A 34 -6.46 -8.62 -3.14
C VAL A 34 -5.43 -9.47 -3.87
N VAL A 35 -4.15 -9.30 -3.57
CA VAL A 35 -3.07 -10.07 -4.19
C VAL A 35 -3.14 -11.57 -3.86
N VAL A 36 -3.63 -11.93 -2.66
CA VAL A 36 -3.80 -13.34 -2.25
C VAL A 36 -5.12 -13.92 -2.77
N LEU A 37 -6.14 -13.08 -3.04
CA LEU A 37 -7.36 -13.49 -3.75
C LEU A 37 -7.09 -13.77 -5.23
N ALA A 38 -6.11 -13.11 -5.83
CA ALA A 38 -5.88 -13.12 -7.27
C ALA A 38 -5.72 -14.52 -7.89
N PRO A 39 -5.03 -15.52 -7.29
CA PRO A 39 -4.99 -16.88 -7.82
C PRO A 39 -6.36 -17.57 -7.89
N ALA A 40 -7.21 -17.37 -6.88
CA ALA A 40 -8.55 -17.97 -6.87
C ALA A 40 -9.47 -17.30 -7.91
N ILE A 41 -9.35 -15.99 -8.09
CA ILE A 41 -10.03 -15.24 -9.16
C ILE A 41 -9.55 -15.74 -10.53
N ALA A 42 -8.24 -15.90 -10.70
CA ALA A 42 -7.64 -16.36 -11.94
C ALA A 42 -8.14 -17.77 -12.32
N LEU A 43 -8.21 -18.68 -11.35
CA LEU A 43 -8.69 -20.04 -11.56
C LEU A 43 -10.16 -20.05 -12.00
N GLU A 44 -11.03 -19.29 -11.34
CA GLU A 44 -12.46 -19.27 -11.68
C GLU A 44 -12.74 -18.58 -13.02
N MET A 45 -12.08 -17.46 -13.28
CA MET A 45 -12.32 -16.65 -14.49
C MET A 45 -11.43 -17.06 -15.68
N GLY A 46 -10.56 -18.04 -15.52
CA GLY A 46 -9.63 -18.49 -16.59
C GLY A 46 -8.60 -17.44 -16.97
N LEU A 47 -8.14 -16.60 -16.00
CA LEU A 47 -7.20 -15.52 -16.27
C LEU A 47 -5.77 -16.04 -16.38
N ASN A 48 -5.04 -15.55 -17.37
CA ASN A 48 -3.61 -15.76 -17.46
C ASN A 48 -2.82 -14.80 -16.53
N PRO A 49 -1.52 -15.03 -16.29
CA PRO A 49 -0.73 -14.17 -15.39
C PRO A 49 -0.71 -12.67 -15.77
N MET A 50 -0.75 -12.34 -17.07
CA MET A 50 -0.80 -10.96 -17.53
C MET A 50 -2.13 -10.28 -17.16
N GLU A 51 -3.25 -10.99 -17.27
CA GLU A 51 -4.57 -10.50 -16.87
C GLU A 51 -4.64 -10.32 -15.35
N VAL A 52 -4.03 -11.20 -14.57
CA VAL A 52 -3.88 -11.01 -13.10
C VAL A 52 -3.06 -9.74 -12.82
N GLY A 53 -1.93 -9.57 -13.49
CA GLY A 53 -1.12 -8.36 -13.37
C GLY A 53 -1.90 -7.10 -13.75
N LEU A 54 -2.72 -7.15 -14.82
CA LEU A 54 -3.58 -6.05 -15.25
C LEU A 54 -4.66 -5.74 -14.19
N LEU A 55 -5.30 -6.75 -13.61
CA LEU A 55 -6.29 -6.58 -12.53
C LEU A 55 -5.70 -5.82 -11.35
N LEU A 56 -4.53 -6.25 -10.86
CA LEU A 56 -3.81 -5.60 -9.76
C LEU A 56 -3.35 -4.19 -10.12
N THR A 57 -2.92 -3.97 -11.35
CA THR A 57 -2.54 -2.64 -11.87
C THR A 57 -3.74 -1.68 -11.88
N LEU A 58 -4.89 -2.11 -12.41
CA LEU A 58 -6.10 -1.29 -12.46
C LEU A 58 -6.62 -0.97 -11.05
N HIS A 59 -6.57 -1.92 -10.12
CA HIS A 59 -6.87 -1.68 -8.71
C HIS A 59 -5.97 -0.58 -8.12
N SER A 60 -4.64 -0.67 -8.28
CA SER A 60 -3.69 0.30 -7.76
C SER A 60 -3.78 1.67 -8.46
N LEU A 61 -4.09 1.71 -9.76
CA LEU A 61 -4.37 2.96 -10.47
C LEU A 61 -5.63 3.64 -9.91
N GLY A 62 -6.67 2.87 -9.59
CA GLY A 62 -7.83 3.39 -8.90
C GLY A 62 -7.46 4.03 -7.56
N SER A 63 -6.62 3.37 -6.76
CA SER A 63 -6.09 3.91 -5.51
C SER A 63 -5.30 5.21 -5.73
N ALA A 64 -4.41 5.24 -6.72
CA ALA A 64 -3.62 6.43 -7.04
C ALA A 64 -4.49 7.66 -7.36
N LEU A 65 -5.63 7.46 -8.03
CA LEU A 65 -6.60 8.52 -8.32
C LEU A 65 -7.30 9.05 -7.06
N GLY A 66 -7.35 8.28 -5.98
CA GLY A 66 -7.99 8.67 -4.71
C GLY A 66 -7.14 9.59 -3.83
N TYR A 67 -5.81 9.46 -3.84
CA TYR A 67 -4.92 10.16 -2.91
C TYR A 67 -4.96 11.69 -3.05
N PHE A 68 -4.78 12.21 -4.27
CA PHE A 68 -4.67 13.65 -4.46
C PHE A 68 -5.98 14.39 -4.22
N PRO A 69 -7.14 13.98 -4.77
CA PRO A 69 -8.42 14.64 -4.47
C PRO A 69 -8.78 14.61 -2.99
N SER A 70 -8.57 13.48 -2.31
CA SER A 70 -8.88 13.37 -0.88
C SER A 70 -7.96 14.22 0.00
N GLY A 71 -6.70 14.39 -0.40
CA GLY A 71 -5.78 15.34 0.23
C GLY A 71 -6.27 16.79 0.13
N LEU A 72 -6.77 17.19 -1.04
CA LEU A 72 -7.41 18.50 -1.24
C LEU A 72 -8.69 18.64 -0.38
N MET A 73 -9.50 17.59 -0.32
CA MET A 73 -10.71 17.57 0.50
C MET A 73 -10.39 17.62 2.00
N ALA A 74 -9.28 17.01 2.45
CA ALA A 74 -8.82 17.08 3.84
C ALA A 74 -8.51 18.52 4.27
N ASP A 75 -8.08 19.37 3.35
CA ASP A 75 -7.75 20.77 3.62
C ASP A 75 -8.92 21.74 3.39
N SER A 76 -9.91 21.38 2.57
CA SER A 76 -11.00 22.29 2.16
C SER A 76 -12.35 21.98 2.79
N VAL A 77 -12.64 20.71 3.13
CA VAL A 77 -13.96 20.31 3.64
C VAL A 77 -14.03 20.49 5.16
N ARG A 78 -15.05 21.22 5.64
CA ARG A 78 -15.27 21.49 7.06
C ARG A 78 -15.53 20.21 7.85
N ASN A 79 -16.43 19.36 7.38
CA ASN A 79 -16.85 18.14 8.09
C ASN A 79 -16.11 16.90 7.55
N ARG A 80 -14.85 16.74 7.98
CA ARG A 80 -13.99 15.61 7.56
C ARG A 80 -14.41 14.28 8.17
N GLY A 81 -15.10 14.28 9.29
CA GLY A 81 -15.63 13.06 9.91
C GLY A 81 -16.64 12.34 9.00
N ASN A 82 -17.46 13.09 8.25
CA ASN A 82 -18.37 12.51 7.27
C ASN A 82 -17.63 11.92 6.08
N LEU A 83 -16.55 12.56 5.63
CA LEU A 83 -15.71 12.01 4.55
C LEU A 83 -15.06 10.69 4.96
N LEU A 84 -14.47 10.63 6.17
CA LEU A 84 -13.90 9.39 6.71
C LEU A 84 -14.95 8.26 6.81
N MET A 85 -16.15 8.58 7.29
CA MET A 85 -17.22 7.59 7.33
C MET A 85 -17.58 7.09 5.93
N LEU A 86 -17.60 7.98 4.94
CA LEU A 86 -17.94 7.63 3.56
C LEU A 86 -16.92 6.66 2.94
N THR A 87 -15.63 6.75 3.30
CA THR A 87 -14.62 5.84 2.75
C THR A 87 -14.91 4.39 3.12
N PHE A 88 -15.35 4.08 4.35
CA PHE A 88 -15.70 2.70 4.74
C PHE A 88 -16.86 2.13 3.92
N TRP A 89 -17.90 2.94 3.70
CA TRP A 89 -19.04 2.52 2.88
C TRP A 89 -18.65 2.36 1.41
N TRP A 90 -17.80 3.24 0.92
CA TRP A 90 -17.28 3.17 -0.44
C TRP A 90 -16.46 1.89 -0.65
N VAL A 91 -15.49 1.63 0.23
CA VAL A 91 -14.66 0.41 0.18
C VAL A 91 -15.51 -0.85 0.36
N GLY A 92 -16.28 -0.91 1.45
CA GLY A 92 -17.08 -2.09 1.77
C GLY A 92 -18.11 -2.43 0.69
N LEU A 93 -18.88 -1.44 0.23
CA LEU A 93 -19.87 -1.66 -0.85
C LEU A 93 -19.19 -1.87 -2.20
N GLY A 94 -18.08 -1.21 -2.47
CA GLY A 94 -17.31 -1.40 -3.70
C GLY A 94 -16.87 -2.86 -3.89
N TYR A 95 -16.25 -3.45 -2.87
CA TYR A 95 -15.87 -4.86 -2.91
C TYR A 95 -17.06 -5.82 -2.81
N LEU A 96 -18.11 -5.46 -2.07
CA LEU A 96 -19.33 -6.25 -2.05
C LEU A 96 -19.93 -6.36 -3.46
N ILE A 97 -20.06 -5.25 -4.18
CA ILE A 97 -20.59 -5.24 -5.55
C ILE A 97 -19.63 -5.99 -6.49
N ALA A 98 -18.33 -5.86 -6.26
CA ALA A 98 -17.31 -6.56 -7.04
C ALA A 98 -17.42 -8.09 -6.94
N SER A 99 -17.92 -8.63 -5.80
CA SER A 99 -18.14 -10.08 -5.65
C SER A 99 -19.19 -10.64 -6.63
N TRP A 100 -20.04 -9.80 -7.20
CA TRP A 100 -21.02 -10.19 -8.22
C TRP A 100 -20.59 -9.84 -9.65
N ALA A 101 -19.36 -9.42 -9.85
CA ALA A 101 -18.86 -9.08 -11.19
C ALA A 101 -18.96 -10.28 -12.14
N PRO A 102 -19.61 -10.12 -13.32
CA PRO A 102 -19.84 -11.23 -14.25
C PRO A 102 -18.61 -11.55 -15.11
N GLY A 103 -17.57 -10.72 -15.09
CA GLY A 103 -16.39 -10.91 -15.90
C GLY A 103 -15.25 -9.95 -15.55
N PHE A 104 -14.12 -10.12 -16.22
CA PHE A 104 -12.86 -9.44 -15.92
C PHE A 104 -12.99 -7.91 -15.85
N TRP A 105 -13.54 -7.25 -16.89
CA TRP A 105 -13.59 -5.80 -16.96
C TRP A 105 -14.49 -5.17 -15.90
N SER A 106 -15.60 -5.82 -15.57
CA SER A 106 -16.48 -5.35 -14.48
C SER A 106 -15.80 -5.50 -13.14
N LEU A 107 -15.09 -6.61 -12.90
CA LEU A 107 -14.30 -6.82 -11.68
C LEU A 107 -13.18 -5.79 -11.56
N ALA A 108 -12.41 -5.60 -12.62
CA ALA A 108 -11.30 -4.64 -12.65
C ALA A 108 -11.76 -3.20 -12.38
N PHE A 109 -12.88 -2.79 -13.01
CA PHE A 109 -13.47 -1.47 -12.77
C PHE A 109 -13.93 -1.29 -11.32
N LEU A 110 -14.62 -2.29 -10.77
CA LEU A 110 -15.11 -2.24 -9.39
C LEU A 110 -13.97 -2.30 -8.36
N PHE A 111 -12.92 -3.07 -8.62
CA PHE A 111 -11.71 -3.06 -7.80
C PHE A 111 -10.99 -1.71 -7.85
N ALA A 112 -10.87 -1.10 -9.03
CA ALA A 112 -10.30 0.23 -9.16
C ALA A 112 -11.12 1.28 -8.40
N LEU A 113 -12.44 1.20 -8.50
CA LEU A 113 -13.36 2.10 -7.79
C LEU A 113 -13.26 1.91 -6.26
N ALA A 114 -13.21 0.67 -5.78
CA ALA A 114 -13.02 0.36 -4.36
C ALA A 114 -11.66 0.85 -3.84
N GLY A 115 -10.59 0.62 -4.61
CA GLY A 115 -9.24 1.13 -4.31
C GLY A 115 -9.18 2.66 -4.20
N CYS A 116 -9.94 3.39 -5.02
CA CYS A 116 -10.06 4.83 -4.91
C CYS A 116 -10.65 5.26 -3.55
N GLY A 117 -11.65 4.54 -3.05
CA GLY A 117 -12.25 4.77 -1.73
C GLY A 117 -11.27 4.48 -0.59
N ASP A 118 -10.49 3.39 -0.71
CA ASP A 118 -9.44 3.02 0.22
C ASP A 118 -8.36 4.10 0.33
N ALA A 119 -7.80 4.49 -0.80
CA ALA A 119 -6.77 5.53 -0.86
C ALA A 119 -7.23 6.88 -0.29
N ALA A 120 -8.52 7.20 -0.42
CA ALA A 120 -9.08 8.44 0.11
C ALA A 120 -9.03 8.53 1.64
N TRP A 121 -9.02 7.42 2.36
CA TRP A 121 -8.88 7.37 3.81
C TRP A 121 -7.56 7.99 4.29
N HIS A 122 -6.44 7.65 3.67
CA HIS A 122 -5.11 7.93 4.19
C HIS A 122 -4.78 9.43 4.37
N PRO A 123 -4.93 10.32 3.37
CA PRO A 123 -4.65 11.73 3.56
C PRO A 123 -5.67 12.41 4.48
N LEU A 124 -6.93 11.95 4.47
CA LEU A 124 -7.95 12.46 5.39
C LEU A 124 -7.60 12.13 6.85
N ALA A 125 -7.31 10.86 7.14
CA ALA A 125 -7.03 10.39 8.49
C ALA A 125 -5.73 11.01 9.04
N THR A 126 -4.66 11.01 8.26
CA THR A 126 -3.37 11.58 8.67
C THR A 126 -3.45 13.08 8.92
N ALA A 127 -4.13 13.85 8.07
CA ALA A 127 -4.33 15.28 8.27
C ALA A 127 -5.10 15.59 9.56
N ILE A 128 -6.15 14.81 9.86
CA ILE A 128 -6.94 14.99 11.09
C ILE A 128 -6.09 14.68 12.32
N LEU A 129 -5.34 13.57 12.33
CA LEU A 129 -4.53 13.17 13.48
C LEU A 129 -3.41 14.16 13.78
N VAL A 130 -2.70 14.64 12.76
CA VAL A 130 -1.63 15.64 12.90
C VAL A 130 -2.15 16.96 13.43
N GLN A 131 -3.37 17.35 13.03
CA GLN A 131 -4.01 18.59 13.52
C GLN A 131 -4.63 18.43 14.91
N ALA A 132 -5.13 17.23 15.23
CA ALA A 132 -5.71 16.98 16.55
C ALA A 132 -4.65 16.96 17.67
N ASP A 133 -3.45 16.45 17.39
CA ASP A 133 -2.33 16.43 18.35
C ASP A 133 -1.02 16.96 17.72
N PRO A 134 -0.88 18.30 17.55
CA PRO A 134 0.27 18.92 16.91
C PRO A 134 1.58 18.72 17.67
N GLN A 135 1.51 18.45 18.98
CA GLN A 135 2.71 18.24 19.81
C GLN A 135 3.26 16.82 19.71
N ASN A 136 2.41 15.84 19.40
CA ASN A 136 2.77 14.42 19.36
C ASN A 136 2.48 13.80 17.98
N ARG A 137 2.72 14.54 16.89
CA ARG A 137 2.41 14.11 15.50
C ARG A 137 2.96 12.72 15.15
N GLY A 138 4.24 12.50 15.51
CA GLY A 138 4.89 11.20 15.26
C GLY A 138 4.21 10.04 16.00
N GLN A 139 3.77 10.26 17.24
CA GLN A 139 3.06 9.26 18.02
C GLN A 139 1.68 8.97 17.41
N ALA A 140 0.93 10.00 17.03
CA ALA A 140 -0.39 9.88 16.42
C ALA A 140 -0.33 9.08 15.10
N LEU A 141 0.61 9.43 14.23
CA LEU A 141 0.85 8.72 12.98
C LEU A 141 1.39 7.30 13.19
N GLY A 142 2.22 7.08 14.22
CA GLY A 142 2.70 5.74 14.59
C GLY A 142 1.57 4.80 15.01
N PHE A 143 0.65 5.26 15.86
CA PHE A 143 -0.54 4.48 16.22
C PHE A 143 -1.43 4.20 15.01
N HIS A 144 -1.63 5.19 14.15
CA HIS A 144 -2.38 5.01 12.91
C HIS A 144 -1.73 3.95 12.00
N ALA A 145 -0.42 4.00 11.82
CA ALA A 145 0.32 3.06 10.99
C ALA A 145 0.26 1.60 11.48
N ILE A 146 0.12 1.37 12.81
CA ILE A 146 -0.08 0.03 13.35
C ILE A 146 -1.30 -0.65 12.74
N GLY A 147 -2.41 0.09 12.56
CA GLY A 147 -3.63 -0.43 11.95
C GLY A 147 -3.39 -0.97 10.54
N GLY A 148 -2.79 -0.17 9.65
CA GLY A 148 -2.46 -0.60 8.29
C GLY A 148 -1.46 -1.76 8.24
N THR A 149 -0.44 -1.74 9.12
CA THR A 149 0.52 -2.85 9.22
C THR A 149 -0.16 -4.16 9.64
N LEU A 150 -1.04 -4.12 10.63
CA LEU A 150 -1.80 -5.30 11.07
C LEU A 150 -2.70 -5.81 9.95
N SER A 151 -3.34 -4.94 9.21
CA SER A 151 -4.15 -5.28 8.05
C SER A 151 -3.34 -5.99 6.98
N ALA A 152 -2.20 -5.41 6.59
CA ALA A 152 -1.33 -5.96 5.56
C ALA A 152 -0.74 -7.34 5.91
N VAL A 153 -0.61 -7.65 7.20
CA VAL A 153 -0.13 -8.96 7.68
C VAL A 153 -1.28 -9.95 7.86
N ILE A 154 -2.32 -9.55 8.59
CA ILE A 154 -3.41 -10.44 9.01
C ILE A 154 -4.37 -10.73 7.85
N GLY A 155 -4.63 -9.74 6.98
CA GLY A 155 -5.55 -9.88 5.85
C GLY A 155 -5.15 -11.04 4.91
N PRO A 156 -3.94 -11.06 4.34
CA PRO A 156 -3.45 -12.17 3.52
C PRO A 156 -3.52 -13.54 4.21
N VAL A 157 -3.19 -13.60 5.51
CA VAL A 157 -3.25 -14.86 6.29
C VAL A 157 -4.70 -15.34 6.39
N ILE A 158 -5.63 -14.48 6.80
CA ILE A 158 -7.05 -14.84 6.93
C ILE A 158 -7.62 -15.24 5.56
N VAL A 159 -7.34 -14.48 4.51
CA VAL A 159 -7.80 -14.81 3.15
C VAL A 159 -7.26 -16.16 2.70
N GLY A 160 -5.98 -16.46 2.94
CA GLY A 160 -5.41 -17.76 2.62
C GLY A 160 -6.14 -18.92 3.31
N PHE A 161 -6.52 -18.76 4.58
CA PHE A 161 -7.29 -19.76 5.33
C PHE A 161 -8.74 -19.88 4.83
N LEU A 162 -9.43 -18.79 4.55
CA LEU A 162 -10.81 -18.82 4.02
C LEU A 162 -10.86 -19.49 2.64
N LEU A 163 -9.92 -19.18 1.76
CA LEU A 163 -9.81 -19.79 0.42
C LEU A 163 -9.49 -21.30 0.45
N ALA A 164 -9.15 -21.87 1.61
CA ALA A 164 -9.00 -23.32 1.75
C ALA A 164 -10.35 -24.06 1.77
N SER A 165 -11.45 -23.37 2.09
CA SER A 165 -12.79 -23.95 2.24
C SER A 165 -13.91 -23.21 1.51
N MET A 166 -13.62 -22.01 0.97
CA MET A 166 -14.58 -21.12 0.32
C MET A 166 -14.04 -20.66 -1.03
N ASP A 167 -14.92 -20.30 -1.96
CA ASP A 167 -14.52 -19.59 -3.16
C ASP A 167 -14.13 -18.13 -2.86
N TRP A 168 -13.60 -17.42 -3.85
CA TRP A 168 -13.11 -16.04 -3.67
C TRP A 168 -14.27 -15.04 -3.43
N ARG A 169 -15.46 -15.29 -3.96
CA ARG A 169 -16.64 -14.42 -3.77
C ARG A 169 -17.16 -14.52 -2.34
N GLU A 170 -17.30 -15.75 -1.84
CA GLU A 170 -17.64 -16.00 -0.44
C GLU A 170 -16.59 -15.46 0.50
N THR A 171 -15.31 -15.68 0.20
CA THR A 171 -14.18 -15.11 0.96
C THR A 171 -14.29 -13.58 1.01
N LEU A 172 -14.59 -12.93 -0.11
CA LEU A 172 -14.75 -11.49 -0.20
C LEU A 172 -15.89 -10.98 0.70
N HIS A 173 -17.03 -11.71 0.77
CA HIS A 173 -18.13 -11.37 1.68
C HIS A 173 -17.72 -11.37 3.15
N TRP A 174 -16.84 -12.28 3.57
CA TRP A 174 -16.37 -12.33 4.95
C TRP A 174 -15.36 -11.22 5.25
N ILE A 175 -14.43 -10.95 4.35
CA ILE A 175 -13.35 -10.00 4.61
C ILE A 175 -13.77 -8.53 4.49
N ILE A 176 -14.93 -8.21 3.93
CA ILE A 176 -15.51 -6.86 3.96
C ILE A 176 -16.16 -6.53 5.30
N LEU A 177 -16.49 -7.52 6.14
CA LEU A 177 -17.19 -7.30 7.40
C LEU A 177 -16.46 -6.35 8.35
N PRO A 178 -15.13 -6.45 8.57
CA PRO A 178 -14.41 -5.47 9.39
C PRO A 178 -14.62 -4.03 8.90
N THR A 179 -14.57 -3.79 7.59
CA THR A 179 -14.76 -2.47 6.98
C THR A 179 -16.17 -1.93 7.25
N LEU A 180 -17.20 -2.75 7.02
CA LEU A 180 -18.60 -2.35 7.25
C LEU A 180 -18.90 -2.13 8.72
N LEU A 181 -18.43 -3.02 9.62
CA LEU A 181 -18.62 -2.89 11.06
C LEU A 181 -17.96 -1.62 11.62
N VAL A 182 -16.74 -1.33 11.19
CA VAL A 182 -16.05 -0.10 11.58
C VAL A 182 -16.72 1.12 10.94
N GLY A 183 -17.24 1.01 9.72
CA GLY A 183 -18.09 2.02 9.09
C GLY A 183 -19.32 2.38 9.94
N ILE A 184 -19.98 1.38 10.55
CA ILE A 184 -21.06 1.59 11.51
C ILE A 184 -20.57 2.32 12.77
N LEU A 185 -19.42 1.93 13.33
CA LEU A 185 -18.82 2.62 14.47
C LEU A 185 -18.52 4.09 14.15
N PHE A 186 -18.06 4.38 12.93
CA PHE A 186 -17.77 5.73 12.47
C PHE A 186 -19.00 6.63 12.33
N LEU A 187 -20.23 6.08 12.34
CA LEU A 187 -21.44 6.89 12.52
C LEU A 187 -21.44 7.69 13.83
N GLN A 188 -20.74 7.20 14.86
CA GLN A 188 -20.55 7.93 16.13
C GLN A 188 -19.21 8.65 16.18
N ILE A 189 -18.12 7.99 15.79
CA ILE A 189 -16.75 8.51 15.85
C ILE A 189 -16.59 9.79 15.02
N ARG A 190 -17.29 9.92 13.89
CA ARG A 190 -17.26 11.13 13.05
C ARG A 190 -17.59 12.42 13.79
N LYS A 191 -18.39 12.33 14.88
CA LYS A 191 -18.77 13.47 15.71
C LYS A 191 -17.62 13.94 16.62
N TRP A 192 -16.59 13.11 16.83
CA TRP A 192 -15.41 13.45 17.63
C TRP A 192 -14.31 14.08 16.77
N VAL A 193 -14.41 13.96 15.46
CA VAL A 193 -13.45 14.54 14.52
C VAL A 193 -13.60 16.06 14.54
N PRO A 194 -12.51 16.81 14.84
CA PRO A 194 -12.56 18.27 14.84
C PRO A 194 -12.96 18.81 13.47
N GLU A 195 -13.86 19.78 13.46
CA GLU A 195 -14.17 20.53 12.24
C GLU A 195 -12.91 21.25 11.74
N GLN A 196 -12.75 21.31 10.44
CA GLN A 196 -11.67 22.08 9.83
C GLN A 196 -11.98 23.57 9.96
N PRO A 197 -11.11 24.38 10.59
CA PRO A 197 -11.23 25.82 10.47
C PRO A 197 -11.06 26.21 8.99
N GLU A 198 -11.75 27.26 8.57
CA GLU A 198 -11.63 27.75 7.18
C GLU A 198 -10.16 27.94 6.83
N ARG A 199 -9.65 27.11 5.93
CA ARG A 199 -8.32 27.24 5.34
C ARG A 199 -8.46 27.73 3.92
N LYS A 200 -7.55 28.57 3.51
CA LYS A 200 -7.42 28.93 2.09
C LYS A 200 -7.12 27.67 1.29
N ALA A 201 -7.93 27.39 0.31
CA ALA A 201 -7.65 26.39 -0.70
C ALA A 201 -6.21 26.59 -1.26
N ILE A 202 -5.60 25.51 -1.72
CA ILE A 202 -4.29 25.60 -2.38
C ILE A 202 -4.40 26.62 -3.51
N SER A 203 -3.57 27.65 -3.47
CA SER A 203 -3.59 28.68 -4.46
C SER A 203 -3.00 28.17 -5.79
N LYS A 204 -3.34 28.84 -6.89
CA LYS A 204 -2.74 28.52 -8.21
C LYS A 204 -1.22 28.66 -8.19
N GLU A 205 -0.71 29.63 -7.43
CA GLU A 205 0.72 29.89 -7.22
C GLU A 205 1.39 28.72 -6.49
N ASP A 206 0.72 28.17 -5.49
CA ASP A 206 1.20 27.00 -4.73
C ASP A 206 1.35 25.77 -5.62
N PHE A 207 0.33 25.50 -6.44
CA PHE A 207 0.37 24.42 -7.41
C PHE A 207 1.47 24.63 -8.46
N GLN A 208 1.62 25.86 -8.98
CA GLN A 208 2.68 26.18 -9.93
C GLN A 208 4.08 26.01 -9.32
N HIS A 209 4.25 26.36 -8.04
CA HIS A 209 5.53 26.18 -7.35
C HIS A 209 5.88 24.70 -7.21
N LEU A 210 4.92 23.86 -6.81
CA LEU A 210 5.10 22.41 -6.73
C LEU A 210 5.44 21.85 -8.12
N TRP A 211 4.66 22.18 -9.14
CA TRP A 211 4.90 21.73 -10.51
C TRP A 211 6.29 22.10 -11.00
N LYS A 212 6.71 23.37 -10.83
CA LYS A 212 8.06 23.81 -11.18
C LYS A 212 9.17 23.06 -10.43
N SER A 213 8.95 22.72 -9.18
CA SER A 213 9.95 21.96 -8.39
C SER A 213 10.09 20.54 -8.91
N TRP A 214 8.98 19.84 -9.16
CA TRP A 214 9.00 18.46 -9.61
C TRP A 214 9.39 18.28 -11.09
N THR A 215 9.18 19.29 -11.94
CA THR A 215 9.60 19.26 -13.36
C THR A 215 11.06 19.64 -13.60
N LYS A 216 11.80 20.09 -12.56
CA LYS A 216 13.25 20.23 -12.65
C LYS A 216 13.95 18.88 -12.77
N LYS A 217 15.14 18.83 -13.38
CA LYS A 217 15.91 17.60 -13.56
C LYS A 217 16.03 16.76 -12.27
N THR A 218 16.33 17.37 -11.16
CA THR A 218 16.44 16.67 -9.85
C THR A 218 15.09 16.13 -9.41
N GLY A 219 14.00 16.90 -9.56
CA GLY A 219 12.63 16.44 -9.25
C GLY A 219 12.23 15.25 -10.09
N LEU A 220 12.47 15.30 -11.41
CA LEU A 220 12.19 14.17 -12.31
C LEU A 220 13.01 12.93 -11.95
N LEU A 221 14.28 13.09 -11.58
CA LEU A 221 15.10 11.95 -11.13
C LEU A 221 14.58 11.33 -9.83
N ILE A 222 14.07 12.14 -8.89
CA ILE A 222 13.46 11.64 -7.67
C ILE A 222 12.13 10.91 -8.00
N ILE A 223 11.31 11.47 -8.87
CA ILE A 223 10.08 10.78 -9.35
C ILE A 223 10.46 9.43 -9.97
N CYS A 224 11.44 9.41 -10.87
CA CYS A 224 11.91 8.16 -11.48
C CYS A 224 12.40 7.16 -10.42
N LEU A 225 13.14 7.62 -9.41
CA LEU A 225 13.64 6.76 -8.34
C LEU A 225 12.49 6.17 -7.50
N ILE A 226 11.58 7.02 -6.98
CA ILE A 226 10.49 6.53 -6.12
C ILE A 226 9.53 5.61 -6.88
N SER A 227 9.23 5.95 -8.14
CA SER A 227 8.34 5.14 -8.98
C SER A 227 8.98 3.82 -9.40
N SER A 228 10.25 3.81 -9.84
CA SER A 228 10.95 2.58 -10.22
C SER A 228 11.19 1.65 -9.02
N TYR A 229 11.52 2.22 -7.86
CA TYR A 229 11.60 1.49 -6.60
C TYR A 229 10.27 0.80 -6.28
N HIS A 230 9.16 1.54 -6.32
CA HIS A 230 7.85 0.96 -6.01
C HIS A 230 7.40 -0.03 -7.08
N MET A 231 7.68 0.25 -8.35
CA MET A 231 7.45 -0.70 -9.45
C MET A 231 8.18 -2.03 -9.24
N SER A 232 9.43 -1.97 -8.71
CA SER A 232 10.19 -3.18 -8.36
C SER A 232 9.52 -3.97 -7.25
N LEU A 233 9.05 -3.29 -6.20
CA LEU A 233 8.34 -3.90 -5.08
C LEU A 233 7.04 -4.55 -5.53
N VAL A 234 6.23 -3.83 -6.30
CA VAL A 234 4.95 -4.33 -6.84
C VAL A 234 5.18 -5.50 -7.80
N ALA A 235 6.21 -5.42 -8.67
CA ALA A 235 6.57 -6.52 -9.57
C ALA A 235 6.96 -7.78 -8.79
N LEU A 236 7.76 -7.61 -7.71
CA LEU A 236 8.17 -8.73 -6.86
C LEU A 236 6.98 -9.36 -6.13
N MET A 237 6.09 -8.54 -5.54
CA MET A 237 5.01 -9.02 -4.68
C MET A 237 3.81 -9.59 -5.45
N SER A 238 3.46 -8.97 -6.59
CA SER A 238 2.19 -9.26 -7.29
C SER A 238 2.04 -10.69 -7.76
N MET A 239 3.14 -11.34 -8.16
CA MET A 239 3.12 -12.70 -8.70
C MET A 239 3.45 -13.78 -7.67
N ILE A 240 3.84 -13.42 -6.43
CA ILE A 240 4.19 -14.42 -5.40
C ILE A 240 3.04 -15.39 -5.10
N PRO A 241 1.79 -14.96 -4.83
CA PRO A 241 0.73 -15.90 -4.52
C PRO A 241 0.40 -16.81 -5.70
N LEU A 242 0.39 -16.27 -6.92
CA LEU A 242 0.15 -17.07 -8.13
C LEU A 242 1.28 -18.08 -8.34
N TYR A 243 2.54 -17.67 -8.20
CA TYR A 243 3.72 -18.53 -8.32
C TYR A 243 3.74 -19.67 -7.28
N LEU A 244 3.45 -19.35 -6.02
CA LEU A 244 3.44 -20.36 -4.96
C LEU A 244 2.28 -21.37 -5.13
N ARG A 245 1.12 -20.92 -5.64
CA ARG A 245 -0.04 -21.79 -5.85
C ARG A 245 0.03 -22.57 -7.15
N GLU A 246 0.14 -21.87 -8.29
CA GLU A 246 0.01 -22.48 -9.61
C GLU A 246 1.27 -23.24 -10.04
N PHE A 247 2.45 -22.73 -9.70
CA PHE A 247 3.70 -23.37 -10.08
C PHE A 247 4.21 -24.38 -9.04
N HIS A 248 4.13 -24.03 -7.74
CA HIS A 248 4.62 -24.92 -6.66
C HIS A 248 3.52 -25.75 -5.98
N GLY A 249 2.25 -25.56 -6.32
CA GLY A 249 1.13 -26.35 -5.80
C GLY A 249 0.87 -26.16 -4.30
N LEU A 250 1.32 -25.05 -3.70
CA LEU A 250 1.07 -24.79 -2.30
C LEU A 250 -0.40 -24.47 -2.04
N SER A 251 -0.91 -24.89 -0.86
CA SER A 251 -2.29 -24.53 -0.46
C SER A 251 -2.46 -23.02 -0.29
N SER A 252 -3.70 -22.53 -0.40
CA SER A 252 -4.04 -21.13 -0.18
C SER A 252 -3.61 -20.64 1.21
N ALA A 253 -3.81 -21.50 2.25
CA ALA A 253 -3.43 -21.19 3.62
C ALA A 253 -1.91 -20.97 3.77
N ILE A 254 -1.09 -21.87 3.20
CA ILE A 254 0.38 -21.74 3.24
C ILE A 254 0.81 -20.50 2.45
N THR A 255 0.21 -20.27 1.29
CA THR A 255 0.52 -19.09 0.45
C THR A 255 0.20 -17.78 1.18
N GLY A 256 -0.99 -17.66 1.76
CA GLY A 256 -1.39 -16.47 2.53
C GLY A 256 -0.52 -16.26 3.76
N PHE A 257 -0.16 -17.34 4.47
CA PHE A 257 0.75 -17.28 5.61
C PHE A 257 2.15 -16.82 5.20
N ALA A 258 2.73 -17.43 4.17
CA ALA A 258 4.06 -17.05 3.66
C ALA A 258 4.08 -15.58 3.22
N PHE A 259 3.07 -15.14 2.47
CA PHE A 259 2.95 -13.74 2.04
C PHE A 259 2.82 -12.79 3.22
N GLY A 260 1.96 -13.09 4.21
CA GLY A 260 1.83 -12.30 5.43
C GLY A 260 3.14 -12.21 6.23
N MET A 261 3.93 -13.28 6.28
CA MET A 261 5.26 -13.26 6.93
C MET A 261 6.27 -12.40 6.18
N MET A 262 6.23 -12.34 4.86
CA MET A 262 7.07 -11.44 4.06
C MET A 262 6.76 -9.97 4.37
N VAL A 263 5.48 -9.62 4.43
CA VAL A 263 5.03 -8.27 4.80
C VAL A 263 5.38 -7.95 6.26
N LEU A 264 5.20 -8.89 7.17
CA LEU A 264 5.58 -8.73 8.59
C LEU A 264 7.07 -8.44 8.74
N PHE A 265 7.92 -9.16 8.02
CA PHE A 265 9.36 -8.91 8.03
C PHE A 265 9.67 -7.49 7.52
N GLY A 266 9.02 -7.04 6.45
CA GLY A 266 9.11 -5.66 5.95
C GLY A 266 8.70 -4.62 7.00
N ALA A 267 7.59 -4.86 7.68
CA ALA A 267 7.08 -3.99 8.73
C ALA A 267 8.09 -3.84 9.90
N PHE A 268 8.79 -4.91 10.28
CA PHE A 268 9.89 -4.83 11.25
C PHE A 268 11.11 -4.08 10.71
N MET A 269 11.43 -4.25 9.43
CA MET A 269 12.57 -3.58 8.82
C MET A 269 12.37 -2.07 8.66
N GLN A 270 11.14 -1.57 8.45
CA GLN A 270 10.88 -0.15 8.22
C GLN A 270 11.45 0.79 9.31
N PRO A 271 11.12 0.62 10.61
CA PRO A 271 11.66 1.49 11.65
C PRO A 271 13.18 1.33 11.85
N LEU A 272 13.70 0.11 11.61
CA LEU A 272 15.14 -0.16 11.70
C LEU A 272 15.89 0.55 10.58
N MET A 273 15.47 0.38 9.33
CA MET A 273 16.07 1.00 8.16
C MET A 273 15.91 2.52 8.18
N GLY A 274 14.74 3.02 8.64
CA GLY A 274 14.51 4.45 8.84
C GLY A 274 15.53 5.06 9.80
N ARG A 275 15.66 4.51 11.03
CA ARG A 275 16.63 4.97 12.03
C ARG A 275 18.08 4.85 11.53
N PHE A 276 18.37 3.75 10.83
CA PHE A 276 19.71 3.54 10.29
C PHE A 276 20.02 4.56 9.20
N SER A 277 19.07 4.88 8.33
CA SER A 277 19.21 5.89 7.28
C SER A 277 19.40 7.31 7.83
N ASP A 278 18.82 7.62 8.99
CA ASP A 278 19.06 8.90 9.67
C ASP A 278 20.51 9.05 10.15
N ARG A 279 21.19 7.94 10.51
CA ARG A 279 22.56 7.92 11.05
C ARG A 279 23.63 7.83 9.98
N VAL A 280 23.45 6.94 9.00
CA VAL A 280 24.48 6.63 8.00
C VAL A 280 24.24 7.29 6.64
N GLY A 281 23.11 7.99 6.48
CA GLY A 281 22.69 8.64 5.25
C GLY A 281 21.66 7.82 4.44
N ARG A 282 20.74 8.53 3.77
CA ARG A 282 19.63 7.93 3.00
C ARG A 282 20.14 7.01 1.89
N ARG A 283 21.11 7.51 1.11
CA ARG A 283 21.65 6.78 -0.05
C ARG A 283 22.15 5.39 0.32
N ARG A 284 22.96 5.26 1.39
CA ARG A 284 23.55 3.96 1.75
C ARG A 284 22.52 2.91 2.06
N VAL A 285 21.48 3.28 2.80
CA VAL A 285 20.40 2.35 3.20
C VAL A 285 19.53 1.98 2.01
N ILE A 286 19.17 2.94 1.15
CA ILE A 286 18.39 2.69 -0.05
C ILE A 286 19.16 1.77 -1.02
N VAL A 287 20.44 2.06 -1.26
CA VAL A 287 21.31 1.23 -2.11
C VAL A 287 21.44 -0.18 -1.56
N PHE A 288 21.66 -0.33 -0.25
CA PHE A 288 21.74 -1.65 0.39
C PHE A 288 20.44 -2.46 0.19
N GLY A 289 19.28 -1.87 0.49
CA GLY A 289 17.99 -2.55 0.38
C GLY A 289 17.67 -2.96 -1.06
N ILE A 290 17.84 -2.03 -2.03
CA ILE A 290 17.56 -2.32 -3.45
C ILE A 290 18.56 -3.34 -4.02
N ALA A 291 19.86 -3.23 -3.71
CA ALA A 291 20.87 -4.16 -4.21
C ALA A 291 20.63 -5.58 -3.69
N THR A 292 20.34 -5.73 -2.40
CA THR A 292 20.02 -7.04 -1.82
C THR A 292 18.74 -7.62 -2.42
N ALA A 293 17.69 -6.81 -2.59
CA ALA A 293 16.46 -7.26 -3.22
C ALA A 293 16.67 -7.69 -4.69
N ALA A 294 17.52 -6.97 -5.44
CA ALA A 294 17.90 -7.36 -6.81
C ALA A 294 18.57 -8.73 -6.83
N VAL A 295 19.54 -8.97 -5.95
CA VAL A 295 20.20 -10.28 -5.82
C VAL A 295 19.19 -11.36 -5.46
N CYS A 296 18.31 -11.10 -4.48
CA CYS A 296 17.26 -12.05 -4.13
C CYS A 296 16.38 -12.39 -5.34
N ALA A 297 15.90 -11.41 -6.08
CA ALA A 297 15.04 -11.59 -7.23
C ALA A 297 15.73 -12.39 -8.37
N PHE A 298 16.99 -12.10 -8.68
CA PHE A 298 17.75 -12.85 -9.68
C PHE A 298 18.07 -14.28 -9.26
N MET A 299 18.13 -14.57 -7.97
CA MET A 299 18.38 -15.93 -7.47
C MET A 299 17.15 -16.85 -7.59
N ILE A 300 15.93 -16.32 -7.69
CA ILE A 300 14.71 -17.14 -7.75
C ILE A 300 14.75 -18.16 -8.88
N PRO A 301 14.96 -17.79 -10.17
CA PRO A 301 15.00 -18.77 -11.25
C PRO A 301 16.18 -19.75 -11.13
N VAL A 302 17.28 -19.35 -10.52
CA VAL A 302 18.42 -20.25 -10.26
C VAL A 302 18.00 -21.32 -9.24
N LEU A 303 17.39 -20.92 -8.12
CA LEU A 303 16.93 -21.82 -7.07
C LEU A 303 15.78 -22.72 -7.56
N GLU A 304 14.94 -22.23 -8.47
CA GLU A 304 13.88 -23.00 -9.13
C GLU A 304 14.46 -24.18 -9.92
N ASN A 305 15.53 -23.96 -10.69
CA ASN A 305 16.20 -25.02 -11.45
C ASN A 305 16.77 -26.15 -10.56
N PHE A 306 17.07 -25.85 -9.31
CA PHE A 306 17.52 -26.83 -8.31
C PHE A 306 16.40 -27.40 -7.44
N GLY A 307 15.14 -26.97 -7.64
CA GLY A 307 13.99 -27.41 -6.85
C GLY A 307 14.01 -26.95 -5.37
N LEU A 308 14.72 -25.87 -5.05
CA LEU A 308 14.97 -25.41 -3.67
C LEU A 308 13.88 -24.48 -3.16
N LEU A 309 12.63 -24.96 -3.08
CA LEU A 309 11.46 -24.14 -2.69
C LEU A 309 11.65 -23.37 -1.37
N MET A 310 12.19 -24.00 -0.32
CA MET A 310 12.40 -23.31 0.96
C MET A 310 13.37 -22.13 0.81
N MET A 311 14.42 -22.26 0.02
CA MET A 311 15.34 -21.17 -0.27
C MET A 311 14.66 -20.07 -1.06
N ILE A 312 13.80 -20.41 -2.04
CA ILE A 312 12.99 -19.45 -2.78
C ILE A 312 12.15 -18.60 -1.82
N ILE A 313 11.44 -19.25 -0.87
CA ILE A 313 10.61 -18.54 0.12
C ILE A 313 11.48 -17.61 0.98
N ILE A 314 12.67 -18.04 1.40
CA ILE A 314 13.60 -17.21 2.19
C ILE A 314 14.07 -15.99 1.36
N PHE A 315 14.45 -16.19 0.09
CA PHE A 315 14.89 -15.10 -0.77
C PHE A 315 13.76 -14.12 -1.08
N LEU A 316 12.53 -14.61 -1.28
CA LEU A 316 11.34 -13.75 -1.42
C LEU A 316 11.07 -12.95 -0.13
N LEU A 317 11.16 -13.60 1.04
CA LEU A 317 10.99 -12.93 2.34
C LEU A 317 12.01 -11.81 2.53
N VAL A 318 13.30 -12.08 2.24
CA VAL A 318 14.36 -11.08 2.36
C VAL A 318 14.19 -9.96 1.34
N GLY A 319 13.91 -10.30 0.07
CA GLY A 319 13.75 -9.33 -1.01
C GLY A 319 12.57 -8.37 -0.77
N VAL A 320 11.39 -8.92 -0.50
CA VAL A 320 10.18 -8.14 -0.16
C VAL A 320 10.41 -7.33 1.11
N GLY A 321 10.91 -7.97 2.16
CA GLY A 321 11.08 -7.32 3.46
C GLY A 321 12.08 -6.17 3.43
N LEU A 322 13.13 -6.22 2.63
CA LEU A 322 14.08 -5.12 2.50
C LEU A 322 13.53 -4.00 1.61
N LEU A 323 12.81 -4.30 0.52
CA LEU A 323 12.15 -3.26 -0.27
C LEU A 323 11.08 -2.54 0.56
N GLU A 324 10.24 -3.25 1.29
CA GLU A 324 9.30 -2.65 2.23
C GLU A 324 10.03 -1.85 3.33
N GLY A 325 11.11 -2.41 3.86
CA GLY A 325 11.91 -1.80 4.94
C GLY A 325 12.49 -0.44 4.58
N ILE A 326 12.93 -0.23 3.35
CA ILE A 326 13.51 1.06 2.91
C ILE A 326 12.45 2.09 2.50
N ARG A 327 11.16 1.75 2.47
CA ARG A 327 10.07 2.64 2.03
C ARG A 327 10.09 3.99 2.76
N SER A 328 10.29 3.96 4.08
CA SER A 328 10.38 5.18 4.90
C SER A 328 11.57 6.06 4.48
N SER A 329 12.71 5.47 4.15
CA SER A 329 13.92 6.18 3.70
C SER A 329 13.74 6.82 2.32
N VAL A 330 13.04 6.13 1.40
CA VAL A 330 12.73 6.63 0.05
C VAL A 330 11.76 7.81 0.13
N LEU A 331 10.70 7.71 0.95
CA LEU A 331 9.74 8.79 1.16
C LEU A 331 10.38 10.00 1.85
N ALA A 332 11.26 9.77 2.85
CA ALA A 332 11.98 10.85 3.50
C ALA A 332 12.87 11.62 2.51
N ALA A 333 13.50 10.93 1.56
CA ALA A 333 14.30 11.59 0.52
C ALA A 333 13.44 12.50 -0.40
N ALA A 334 12.19 12.11 -0.69
CA ALA A 334 11.25 12.94 -1.46
C ALA A 334 10.83 14.20 -0.68
N VAL A 335 10.58 14.07 0.64
CA VAL A 335 10.21 15.21 1.51
C VAL A 335 11.40 16.17 1.68
N GLU A 336 12.61 15.66 1.93
CA GLU A 336 13.82 16.46 2.06
C GLU A 336 14.10 17.31 0.81
N TYR A 337 13.75 16.81 -0.38
CA TYR A 337 13.93 17.55 -1.63
C TYR A 337 13.05 18.79 -1.71
N THR A 338 11.79 18.71 -1.28
CA THR A 338 10.85 19.83 -1.43
C THR A 338 10.99 20.89 -0.34
N GLY A 339 11.49 20.52 0.84
CA GLY A 339 11.80 21.43 1.96
C GLY A 339 10.58 22.21 2.53
N SER A 340 9.37 22.07 1.92
CA SER A 340 8.15 22.77 2.33
C SER A 340 6.92 21.96 2.00
N ARG A 341 5.82 22.14 2.79
CA ARG A 341 4.52 21.50 2.57
C ARG A 341 4.57 19.97 2.51
N GLU A 342 5.08 19.37 3.57
CA GLU A 342 5.28 17.92 3.72
C GLU A 342 4.05 17.09 3.30
N GLY A 343 2.84 17.48 3.70
CA GLY A 343 1.60 16.76 3.39
C GLY A 343 1.28 16.70 1.89
N THR A 344 1.37 17.84 1.20
CA THR A 344 1.11 17.90 -0.26
C THR A 344 2.19 17.15 -1.03
N THR A 345 3.45 17.24 -0.58
CA THR A 345 4.58 16.52 -1.17
C THR A 345 4.41 15.00 -1.03
N LEU A 346 4.04 14.54 0.16
CA LEU A 346 3.79 13.11 0.39
C LEU A 346 2.58 12.63 -0.41
N GLY A 347 1.48 13.39 -0.46
CA GLY A 347 0.32 13.04 -1.27
C GLY A 347 0.66 12.90 -2.75
N PHE A 348 1.46 13.82 -3.30
CA PHE A 348 1.94 13.74 -4.67
C PHE A 348 2.91 12.56 -4.89
N ALA A 349 3.82 12.35 -3.95
CA ALA A 349 4.75 11.22 -3.99
C ALA A 349 4.02 9.87 -3.95
N PHE A 350 3.00 9.72 -3.09
CA PHE A 350 2.15 8.52 -3.06
C PHE A 350 1.37 8.32 -4.36
N THR A 351 0.75 9.38 -4.90
CA THR A 351 0.04 9.29 -6.20
C THR A 351 0.95 8.78 -7.32
N LEU A 352 2.18 9.30 -7.40
CA LEU A 352 3.14 8.87 -8.41
C LEU A 352 3.71 7.48 -8.12
N MET A 353 4.04 7.22 -6.87
CA MET A 353 4.59 5.94 -6.43
C MET A 353 3.61 4.80 -6.70
N ASP A 354 2.37 4.94 -6.26
CA ASP A 354 1.35 3.90 -6.44
C ASP A 354 0.84 3.87 -7.90
N GLY A 355 0.67 5.04 -8.54
CA GLY A 355 0.22 5.11 -9.93
C GLY A 355 1.21 4.55 -10.93
N LEU A 356 2.47 5.03 -10.92
CA LEU A 356 3.50 4.52 -11.83
C LEU A 356 4.02 3.15 -11.36
N GLY A 357 4.11 2.93 -10.05
CA GLY A 357 4.51 1.65 -9.46
C GLY A 357 3.56 0.50 -9.80
N ALA A 358 2.26 0.79 -9.96
CA ALA A 358 1.24 -0.18 -10.35
C ALA A 358 1.60 -0.97 -11.61
N PHE A 359 2.27 -0.33 -12.59
CA PHE A 359 2.70 -1.00 -13.80
C PHE A 359 3.67 -2.15 -13.55
N GLY A 360 4.29 -2.21 -12.36
CA GLY A 360 5.09 -3.36 -11.93
C GLY A 360 4.32 -4.67 -11.97
N ALA A 361 3.04 -4.69 -11.57
CA ALA A 361 2.20 -5.87 -11.60
C ALA A 361 1.89 -6.32 -13.04
N LEU A 362 1.55 -5.38 -13.93
CA LEU A 362 1.30 -5.67 -15.34
C LEU A 362 2.54 -6.27 -16.02
N LEU A 363 3.68 -5.64 -15.83
CA LEU A 363 4.95 -6.09 -16.42
C LEU A 363 5.38 -7.44 -15.85
N ALA A 364 5.22 -7.66 -14.53
CA ALA A 364 5.51 -8.95 -13.91
C ALA A 364 4.56 -10.05 -14.39
N GLY A 365 3.27 -9.75 -14.55
CA GLY A 365 2.28 -10.67 -15.11
C GLY A 365 2.59 -11.03 -16.57
N TRP A 366 2.99 -10.05 -17.39
CA TRP A 366 3.45 -10.32 -18.75
C TRP A 366 4.68 -11.23 -18.78
N ALA A 367 5.68 -10.96 -17.96
CA ALA A 367 6.87 -11.79 -17.85
C ALA A 367 6.57 -13.20 -17.34
N ALA A 368 5.68 -13.33 -16.35
CA ALA A 368 5.19 -14.60 -15.81
C ALA A 368 4.43 -15.42 -16.85
N GLY A 369 3.77 -14.78 -17.83
CA GLY A 369 3.11 -15.44 -18.95
C GLY A 369 4.07 -16.17 -19.89
N ILE A 370 5.36 -15.80 -19.88
CA ILE A 370 6.42 -16.50 -20.62
C ILE A 370 6.95 -17.68 -19.77
N GLN A 371 7.35 -17.37 -18.54
CA GLN A 371 7.74 -18.30 -17.48
C GLN A 371 7.55 -17.62 -16.13
N PHE A 372 7.02 -18.31 -15.12
CA PHE A 372 6.71 -17.68 -13.82
C PHE A 372 7.92 -16.98 -13.18
N SER A 373 9.09 -17.60 -13.22
CA SER A 373 10.31 -17.01 -12.65
C SER A 373 10.80 -15.74 -13.37
N HIS A 374 10.35 -15.50 -14.61
CA HIS A 374 10.67 -14.25 -15.32
C HIS A 374 10.06 -13.01 -14.66
N ALA A 375 8.96 -13.14 -13.92
CA ALA A 375 8.43 -12.02 -13.11
C ALA A 375 9.47 -11.53 -12.09
N PHE A 376 10.20 -12.45 -11.47
CA PHE A 376 11.24 -12.13 -10.51
C PHE A 376 12.50 -11.59 -11.18
N LEU A 377 12.87 -12.11 -12.36
CA LEU A 377 13.95 -11.51 -13.17
C LEU A 377 13.63 -10.05 -13.50
N LEU A 378 12.40 -9.78 -13.92
CA LEU A 378 11.96 -8.42 -14.21
C LEU A 378 12.04 -7.52 -12.96
N ALA A 379 11.59 -8.00 -11.80
CA ALA A 379 11.73 -7.27 -10.55
C ALA A 379 13.21 -6.96 -10.23
N GLY A 380 14.11 -7.90 -10.45
CA GLY A 380 15.57 -7.71 -10.34
C GLY A 380 16.11 -6.65 -11.29
N ILE A 381 15.66 -6.64 -12.55
CA ILE A 381 16.03 -5.61 -13.55
C ILE A 381 15.52 -4.23 -13.09
N LEU A 382 14.28 -4.12 -12.63
CA LEU A 382 13.71 -2.86 -12.11
C LEU A 382 14.45 -2.38 -10.85
N CYS A 383 14.84 -3.29 -9.94
CA CYS A 383 15.71 -2.98 -8.81
C CYS A 383 17.06 -2.43 -9.29
N THR A 384 17.69 -3.05 -10.29
CA THR A 384 18.96 -2.61 -10.84
C THR A 384 18.84 -1.22 -11.47
N PHE A 385 17.76 -0.95 -12.19
CA PHE A 385 17.47 0.39 -12.73
C PHE A 385 17.29 1.41 -11.61
N SER A 386 16.54 1.10 -10.55
CA SER A 386 16.39 1.97 -9.37
C SER A 386 17.70 2.20 -8.67
N LEU A 387 18.58 1.19 -8.60
CA LEU A 387 19.93 1.29 -8.04
C LEU A 387 20.80 2.30 -8.81
N ILE A 388 20.77 2.26 -10.14
CA ILE A 388 21.48 3.21 -11.01
C ILE A 388 20.97 4.64 -10.74
N LEU A 389 19.65 4.82 -10.61
CA LEU A 389 19.05 6.13 -10.30
C LEU A 389 19.52 6.68 -8.94
N CYS A 390 19.74 5.81 -7.92
CA CYS A 390 20.25 6.24 -6.62
C CYS A 390 21.61 6.96 -6.71
N PHE A 391 22.45 6.63 -7.69
CA PHE A 391 23.73 7.30 -7.92
C PHE A 391 23.59 8.60 -8.73
N SER A 392 22.48 8.75 -9.45
CA SER A 392 22.19 9.94 -10.27
C SER A 392 21.45 11.04 -9.49
N VAL A 393 20.85 10.71 -8.35
CA VAL A 393 20.11 11.63 -7.47
C VAL A 393 21.02 12.12 -6.35
N SER A 394 20.95 13.42 -6.04
CA SER A 394 21.62 13.98 -4.86
C SER A 394 20.81 13.64 -3.60
N LEU A 395 21.02 12.45 -3.06
CA LEU A 395 20.48 12.03 -1.77
C LEU A 395 21.47 12.40 -0.64
N ARG A 396 20.94 12.65 0.56
CA ARG A 396 21.77 12.83 1.75
C ARG A 396 22.65 11.59 1.96
N SER A 397 23.96 11.80 1.92
CA SER A 397 24.97 10.74 2.10
C SER A 397 25.27 10.50 3.57
#